data_550d68cffbce0f88a67396c68cd68e8c
#
_entry.id   550d68cffbce0f88a67396c68cd68e8c
#
_cell.length_a   1.000
_cell.length_b   1.000
_cell.length_c   1.000
_cell.angle_alpha   90.00
_cell.angle_beta   90.00
_cell.angle_gamma   90.00
#
_symmetry.space_group_name_H-M   'P 1'
#
loop_
_entity.id
_entity.type
_entity.pdbx_description
1 polymer ?
#
loop_
_entity_poly.entity_id
_entity_poly.type
_entity_poly.pdbx_seq_one_letter_code
_entity_poly.pdbx_strand_id
1 'polypeptide(L)'
;ALAGGEEIITTKEPYAQIIPCVNVQCPHDCSVKGLLLAILSQVDIAIGTSYQQVAAKNRASIDNLIGTVSQVALNNILLIVIDECQNICRNKGGVNLVSAMTQLINSSGVAICMVGLPETELFFSNEMQLARRSVGLSYQALPCNEYFMEFCETLFSYQYVSNPSKITPDLVELLYECSGGILALVVSIIMEAQQIAILTGKEKLNKETVLLAYEERLKNVQDFVKVNTKKRKQTSHVAQKTRIKKSKEITPKEPDAGAMISDILNAPDARGMDAVELLAEKGILIEKVAV
;
A
#
# COMPACT_ATOMS: atom_id res chain seq x y z
N ALA A 1 -1.89 1.58 9.36
CA ALA A 1 -1.38 1.19 10.66
C ALA A 1 -1.55 -0.31 10.85
N LEU A 2 -0.48 -1.07 10.69
CA LEU A 2 -0.37 -2.48 11.11
C LEU A 2 -0.04 -2.53 12.62
N ALA A 3 -0.67 -1.68 13.41
CA ALA A 3 -0.40 -1.50 14.83
C ALA A 3 -0.92 -2.64 15.73
N GLY A 4 -1.31 -3.78 15.17
CA GLY A 4 -1.70 -4.96 15.93
C GLY A 4 -0.69 -6.11 15.87
N GLY A 5 0.48 -5.91 15.24
CA GLY A 5 1.39 -6.99 14.88
C GLY A 5 2.59 -7.23 15.81
N GLU A 6 2.69 -6.53 16.93
CA GLU A 6 3.88 -6.66 17.81
C GLU A 6 3.73 -7.71 18.91
N GLU A 7 2.52 -8.19 19.20
CA GLU A 7 2.35 -9.23 20.22
C GLU A 7 2.66 -10.62 19.66
N ILE A 8 3.69 -11.24 20.22
CA ILE A 8 4.05 -12.62 19.90
C ILE A 8 2.95 -13.56 20.39
N ILE A 9 2.38 -14.33 19.49
CA ILE A 9 1.37 -15.34 19.82
C ILE A 9 2.09 -16.60 20.28
N THR A 10 1.88 -16.98 21.54
CA THR A 10 2.46 -18.23 22.10
C THR A 10 1.36 -19.28 22.22
N THR A 11 1.53 -20.43 21.56
CA THR A 11 0.67 -21.58 21.70
C THR A 11 1.28 -22.57 22.72
N LYS A 12 0.42 -23.31 23.46
CA LYS A 12 0.91 -24.25 24.47
C LYS A 12 1.09 -25.66 23.94
N GLU A 13 0.23 -26.07 23.00
CA GLU A 13 0.26 -27.43 22.42
C GLU A 13 -0.13 -27.39 20.92
N PRO A 14 0.82 -27.57 19.98
CA PRO A 14 2.27 -27.62 20.22
C PRO A 14 2.82 -26.25 20.64
N TYR A 15 3.91 -26.26 21.41
CA TYR A 15 4.55 -24.99 21.79
C TYR A 15 5.14 -24.33 20.54
N ALA A 16 4.66 -23.14 20.22
CA ALA A 16 5.17 -22.32 19.12
C ALA A 16 5.09 -20.83 19.48
N GLN A 17 6.08 -20.10 19.08
CA GLN A 17 6.10 -18.63 19.12
C GLN A 17 5.91 -18.10 17.71
N ILE A 18 4.79 -17.46 17.46
CA ILE A 18 4.42 -16.93 16.15
C ILE A 18 4.56 -15.41 16.19
N ILE A 19 5.35 -14.88 15.25
CA ILE A 19 5.55 -13.47 15.01
C ILE A 19 4.53 -13.07 13.92
N PRO A 20 3.50 -12.27 14.23
CA PRO A 20 2.48 -11.90 13.25
C PRO A 20 3.04 -11.13 12.07
N CYS A 21 4.03 -10.26 12.30
CA CYS A 21 4.62 -9.44 11.25
C CYS A 21 6.10 -9.17 11.52
N VAL A 22 6.94 -9.43 10.52
CA VAL A 22 8.36 -9.07 10.50
C VAL A 22 8.54 -7.92 9.52
N ASN A 23 8.98 -6.76 10.01
CA ASN A 23 9.24 -5.57 9.21
C ASN A 23 10.72 -5.44 8.89
N VAL A 24 11.06 -5.36 7.61
CA VAL A 24 12.43 -5.13 7.13
C VAL A 24 12.45 -4.11 6.00
N GLN A 25 13.57 -3.41 5.86
CA GLN A 25 13.78 -2.53 4.71
C GLN A 25 14.49 -3.29 3.58
N CYS A 26 14.09 -3.01 2.34
CA CYS A 26 14.81 -3.49 1.16
C CYS A 26 16.23 -2.90 1.16
N PRO A 27 17.28 -3.73 1.17
CA PRO A 27 18.66 -3.23 1.14
C PRO A 27 18.87 -2.28 -0.04
N HIS A 28 19.60 -1.20 0.20
CA HIS A 28 19.86 -0.18 -0.81
C HIS A 28 20.56 -0.76 -2.06
N ASP A 29 21.46 -1.72 -1.86
CA ASP A 29 22.22 -2.44 -2.92
C ASP A 29 21.47 -3.66 -3.47
N CYS A 30 20.25 -3.92 -2.99
CA CYS A 30 19.47 -5.12 -3.29
C CYS A 30 20.21 -6.44 -2.97
N SER A 31 21.03 -6.44 -1.93
CA SER A 31 21.73 -7.62 -1.47
C SER A 31 20.77 -8.67 -0.92
N VAL A 32 20.70 -9.82 -1.59
CA VAL A 32 19.93 -10.98 -1.11
C VAL A 32 20.37 -11.38 0.30
N LYS A 33 21.69 -11.46 0.51
CA LYS A 33 22.26 -11.79 1.82
C LYS A 33 21.89 -10.77 2.87
N GLY A 34 21.91 -9.48 2.51
CA GLY A 34 21.52 -8.38 3.41
C GLY A 34 20.08 -8.51 3.87
N LEU A 35 19.14 -8.75 2.95
CA LEU A 35 17.73 -8.95 3.27
C LEU A 35 17.50 -10.16 4.18
N LEU A 36 18.07 -11.32 3.84
CA LEU A 36 17.91 -12.55 4.63
C LEU A 36 18.45 -12.40 6.06
N LEU A 37 19.61 -11.76 6.22
CA LEU A 37 20.16 -11.46 7.55
C LEU A 37 19.32 -10.44 8.32
N ALA A 38 18.71 -9.46 7.64
CA ALA A 38 17.81 -8.50 8.29
C ALA A 38 16.54 -9.21 8.81
N ILE A 39 15.97 -10.14 8.06
CA ILE A 39 14.82 -10.95 8.51
C ILE A 39 15.21 -11.75 9.76
N LEU A 40 16.34 -12.47 9.73
CA LEU A 40 16.80 -13.24 10.89
C LEU A 40 17.08 -12.34 12.11
N SER A 41 17.61 -11.14 11.90
CA SER A 41 17.84 -10.18 12.99
C SER A 41 16.53 -9.75 13.66
N GLN A 42 15.48 -9.49 12.90
CA GLN A 42 14.17 -9.14 13.47
C GLN A 42 13.56 -10.32 14.24
N VAL A 43 13.71 -11.53 13.73
CA VAL A 43 13.27 -12.74 14.44
C VAL A 43 14.06 -12.92 15.75
N ASP A 44 15.38 -12.75 15.72
CA ASP A 44 16.23 -12.88 16.92
C ASP A 44 15.81 -11.88 17.99
N ILE A 45 15.49 -10.64 17.61
CA ILE A 45 14.98 -9.61 18.52
C ILE A 45 13.62 -10.02 19.10
N ALA A 46 12.73 -10.54 18.27
CA ALA A 46 11.35 -10.84 18.65
C ALA A 46 11.23 -12.03 19.61
N ILE A 47 11.96 -13.12 19.35
CA ILE A 47 11.82 -14.39 20.12
C ILE A 47 13.10 -14.79 20.88
N GLY A 48 14.11 -13.93 20.94
CA GLY A 48 15.32 -14.14 21.75
C GLY A 48 16.25 -15.23 21.21
N THR A 49 16.28 -15.42 19.89
CA THR A 49 17.17 -16.40 19.22
C THR A 49 18.49 -15.79 18.78
N SER A 50 19.34 -16.52 18.09
CA SER A 50 20.63 -16.07 17.59
C SER A 50 20.94 -16.53 16.15
N TYR A 51 19.92 -16.73 15.33
CA TYR A 51 20.05 -17.21 13.96
C TYR A 51 20.98 -16.33 13.11
N GLN A 52 20.80 -15.00 13.18
CA GLN A 52 21.64 -14.05 12.44
C GLN A 52 23.12 -14.18 12.83
N GLN A 53 23.41 -14.25 14.12
CA GLN A 53 24.80 -14.35 14.60
C GLN A 53 25.45 -15.67 14.19
N VAL A 54 24.72 -16.78 14.28
CA VAL A 54 25.18 -18.10 13.85
C VAL A 54 25.46 -18.11 12.34
N ALA A 55 24.55 -17.58 11.54
CA ALA A 55 24.70 -17.48 10.09
C ALA A 55 25.92 -16.60 9.70
N ALA A 56 26.14 -15.49 10.40
CA ALA A 56 27.25 -14.59 10.15
C ALA A 56 28.60 -15.23 10.51
N LYS A 57 28.70 -15.89 11.67
CA LYS A 57 29.91 -16.61 12.11
C LYS A 57 30.30 -17.74 11.14
N ASN A 58 29.33 -18.49 10.65
CA ASN A 58 29.55 -19.62 9.75
C ASN A 58 29.74 -19.16 8.28
N ARG A 59 29.76 -17.87 8.00
CA ARG A 59 29.83 -17.32 6.62
C ARG A 59 28.86 -18.00 5.66
N ALA A 60 27.62 -18.19 6.14
CA ALA A 60 26.58 -18.91 5.40
C ALA A 60 26.45 -18.43 3.94
N SER A 61 26.34 -19.38 3.02
CA SER A 61 26.02 -19.10 1.62
C SER A 61 24.58 -18.56 1.50
N ILE A 62 24.26 -17.95 0.36
CA ILE A 62 22.90 -17.45 0.11
C ILE A 62 21.89 -18.60 0.19
N ASP A 63 22.20 -19.76 -0.39
CA ASP A 63 21.31 -20.94 -0.39
C ASP A 63 21.05 -21.44 1.05
N ASN A 64 22.10 -21.50 1.88
CA ASN A 64 21.95 -21.88 3.28
C ASN A 64 21.12 -20.86 4.06
N LEU A 65 21.28 -19.57 3.76
CA LEU A 65 20.46 -18.52 4.38
C LEU A 65 18.99 -18.61 3.96
N ILE A 66 18.72 -18.86 2.67
CA ILE A 66 17.34 -19.06 2.19
C ILE A 66 16.73 -20.27 2.91
N GLY A 67 17.46 -21.37 3.03
CA GLY A 67 17.01 -22.55 3.78
C GLY A 67 16.70 -22.23 5.24
N THR A 68 17.60 -21.52 5.93
CA THR A 68 17.39 -21.12 7.33
C THR A 68 16.18 -20.21 7.50
N VAL A 69 16.10 -19.15 6.66
CA VAL A 69 14.97 -18.19 6.71
C VAL A 69 13.66 -18.91 6.37
N SER A 70 13.66 -19.85 5.41
CA SER A 70 12.47 -20.64 5.06
C SER A 70 11.96 -21.47 6.24
N GLN A 71 12.87 -22.14 6.96
CA GLN A 71 12.49 -22.92 8.15
C GLN A 71 11.95 -22.05 9.28
N VAL A 72 12.61 -20.91 9.52
CA VAL A 72 12.17 -19.96 10.54
C VAL A 72 10.82 -19.33 10.14
N ALA A 73 10.65 -18.97 8.86
CA ALA A 73 9.40 -18.42 8.37
C ALA A 73 8.25 -19.41 8.48
N LEU A 74 8.45 -20.67 8.06
CA LEU A 74 7.45 -21.72 8.16
C LEU A 74 6.95 -21.92 9.60
N ASN A 75 7.84 -21.82 10.57
CA ASN A 75 7.53 -22.14 11.96
C ASN A 75 7.09 -20.94 12.80
N ASN A 76 7.54 -19.74 12.46
CA ASN A 76 7.45 -18.59 13.37
C ASN A 76 6.89 -17.31 12.74
N ILE A 77 6.74 -17.18 11.41
CA ILE A 77 6.38 -15.91 10.77
C ILE A 77 5.10 -16.07 9.96
N LEU A 78 4.11 -15.17 10.18
CA LEU A 78 2.92 -15.14 9.33
C LEU A 78 3.10 -14.21 8.12
N LEU A 79 3.69 -13.04 8.31
CA LEU A 79 3.85 -12.02 7.28
C LEU A 79 5.24 -11.38 7.36
N ILE A 80 5.89 -11.22 6.21
CA ILE A 80 7.09 -10.40 6.08
C ILE A 80 6.70 -9.14 5.30
N VAL A 81 6.93 -7.96 5.87
CA VAL A 81 6.77 -6.67 5.20
C VAL A 81 8.15 -6.16 4.80
N ILE A 82 8.32 -5.89 3.52
CA ILE A 82 9.56 -5.33 2.96
C ILE A 82 9.24 -3.91 2.47
N ASP A 83 9.77 -2.93 3.16
CA ASP A 83 9.62 -1.51 2.80
C ASP A 83 10.74 -1.03 1.87
N GLU A 84 10.58 0.15 1.27
CA GLU A 84 11.52 0.76 0.33
C GLU A 84 11.81 -0.09 -0.93
N CYS A 85 10.78 -0.83 -1.39
CA CYS A 85 10.93 -1.74 -2.54
C CYS A 85 11.28 -1.07 -3.87
N GLN A 86 11.21 0.28 -3.98
CA GLN A 86 11.72 0.99 -5.17
C GLN A 86 13.22 0.79 -5.38
N ASN A 87 13.98 0.39 -4.35
CA ASN A 87 15.38 0.02 -4.51
C ASN A 87 15.57 -1.13 -5.53
N ILE A 88 14.61 -2.04 -5.62
CA ILE A 88 14.60 -3.15 -6.59
C ILE A 88 14.64 -2.62 -8.02
N CYS A 89 13.87 -1.56 -8.31
CA CYS A 89 13.79 -0.95 -9.63
C CYS A 89 15.07 -0.19 -10.01
N ARG A 90 15.77 0.33 -9.02
CA ARG A 90 16.92 1.23 -9.18
C ARG A 90 18.27 0.49 -9.28
N ASN A 91 18.30 -0.78 -8.91
CA ASN A 91 19.54 -1.54 -8.79
C ASN A 91 19.55 -2.79 -9.68
N LYS A 92 20.71 -3.12 -10.22
CA LYS A 92 20.92 -4.33 -11.05
C LYS A 92 20.68 -5.64 -10.26
N GLY A 93 20.83 -5.61 -8.94
CA GLY A 93 20.59 -6.74 -8.05
C GLY A 93 19.10 -7.06 -7.82
N GLY A 94 18.18 -6.20 -8.26
CA GLY A 94 16.76 -6.33 -8.00
C GLY A 94 16.14 -7.64 -8.49
N VAL A 95 16.51 -8.09 -9.69
CA VAL A 95 16.02 -9.37 -10.26
C VAL A 95 16.43 -10.56 -9.38
N ASN A 96 17.67 -10.59 -8.91
CA ASN A 96 18.17 -11.65 -8.02
C ASN A 96 17.44 -11.64 -6.68
N LEU A 97 17.17 -10.44 -6.14
CA LEU A 97 16.42 -10.28 -4.90
C LEU A 97 15.00 -10.80 -5.03
N VAL A 98 14.30 -10.46 -6.13
CA VAL A 98 12.95 -10.96 -6.44
C VAL A 98 12.93 -12.48 -6.59
N SER A 99 13.94 -13.05 -7.27
CA SER A 99 14.08 -14.51 -7.40
C SER A 99 14.26 -15.18 -6.04
N ALA A 100 15.06 -14.60 -5.15
CA ALA A 100 15.25 -15.12 -3.78
C ALA A 100 13.96 -15.02 -2.95
N MET A 101 13.20 -13.93 -3.05
CA MET A 101 11.89 -13.79 -2.39
C MET A 101 10.90 -14.82 -2.92
N THR A 102 10.87 -15.04 -4.23
CA THR A 102 10.01 -16.07 -4.85
C THR A 102 10.36 -17.46 -4.35
N GLN A 103 11.65 -17.78 -4.22
CA GLN A 103 12.12 -19.05 -3.65
C GLN A 103 11.70 -19.17 -2.17
N LEU A 104 11.82 -18.09 -1.39
CA LEU A 104 11.38 -18.06 0.01
C LEU A 104 9.89 -18.34 0.15
N ILE A 105 9.05 -17.70 -0.67
CA ILE A 105 7.59 -17.94 -0.69
C ILE A 105 7.30 -19.40 -1.03
N ASN A 106 7.96 -19.96 -2.04
CA ASN A 106 7.72 -21.33 -2.47
C ASN A 106 8.14 -22.37 -1.43
N SER A 107 9.20 -22.08 -0.66
CA SER A 107 9.76 -23.03 0.32
C SER A 107 9.10 -22.95 1.71
N SER A 108 8.60 -21.79 2.10
CA SER A 108 8.00 -21.58 3.43
C SER A 108 6.49 -21.33 3.40
N GLY A 109 5.93 -20.93 2.26
CA GLY A 109 4.53 -20.49 2.19
C GLY A 109 4.24 -19.18 2.90
N VAL A 110 5.27 -18.45 3.39
CA VAL A 110 5.09 -17.17 4.10
C VAL A 110 4.52 -16.11 3.16
N ALA A 111 3.61 -15.30 3.68
CA ALA A 111 3.12 -14.13 2.97
C ALA A 111 4.17 -13.02 2.97
N ILE A 112 4.41 -12.39 1.81
CA ILE A 112 5.30 -11.23 1.68
C ILE A 112 4.49 -10.03 1.18
N CYS A 113 4.55 -8.93 1.93
CA CYS A 113 3.99 -7.63 1.53
C CYS A 113 5.14 -6.71 1.13
N MET A 114 5.14 -6.25 -0.10
CA MET A 114 6.14 -5.31 -0.61
C MET A 114 5.56 -3.91 -0.66
N VAL A 115 6.23 -2.97 0.01
CA VAL A 115 5.82 -1.57 0.11
C VAL A 115 6.85 -0.71 -0.60
N GLY A 116 6.41 0.22 -1.42
CA GLY A 116 7.32 1.08 -2.18
C GLY A 116 6.61 2.17 -2.97
N LEU A 117 7.38 2.98 -3.68
CA LEU A 117 6.87 4.04 -4.54
C LEU A 117 6.14 3.45 -5.78
N PRO A 118 5.28 4.24 -6.44
CA PRO A 118 4.50 3.78 -7.61
C PRO A 118 5.34 3.18 -8.75
N GLU A 119 6.61 3.58 -8.89
CA GLU A 119 7.53 3.00 -9.88
C GLU A 119 7.76 1.48 -9.68
N THR A 120 7.56 0.99 -8.47
CA THR A 120 7.69 -0.43 -8.12
C THR A 120 6.63 -1.29 -8.82
N GLU A 121 5.43 -0.74 -9.05
CA GLU A 121 4.34 -1.42 -9.75
C GLU A 121 4.74 -1.84 -11.17
N LEU A 122 5.46 -0.96 -11.90
CA LEU A 122 5.94 -1.24 -13.24
C LEU A 122 6.94 -2.40 -13.30
N PHE A 123 7.77 -2.53 -12.27
CA PHE A 123 8.71 -3.63 -12.18
C PHE A 123 7.98 -4.97 -11.99
N PHE A 124 7.02 -5.03 -11.05
CA PHE A 124 6.29 -6.27 -10.77
C PHE A 124 5.33 -6.67 -11.89
N SER A 125 4.76 -5.73 -12.63
CA SER A 125 3.90 -6.05 -13.78
C SER A 125 4.68 -6.72 -14.93
N ASN A 126 5.99 -6.52 -15.02
CA ASN A 126 6.85 -7.18 -16.00
C ASN A 126 7.28 -8.60 -15.56
N GLU A 127 7.18 -8.91 -14.25
CA GLU A 127 7.54 -10.22 -13.69
C GLU A 127 6.29 -11.12 -13.59
N MET A 128 5.96 -11.81 -14.68
CA MET A 128 4.70 -12.59 -14.83
C MET A 128 4.47 -13.62 -13.70
N GLN A 129 5.53 -14.18 -13.12
CA GLN A 129 5.42 -15.16 -12.04
C GLN A 129 4.92 -14.53 -10.73
N LEU A 130 5.35 -13.30 -10.43
CA LEU A 130 4.89 -12.53 -9.29
C LEU A 130 3.51 -11.93 -9.52
N ALA A 131 3.28 -11.38 -10.70
CA ALA A 131 2.01 -10.75 -11.05
C ALA A 131 0.80 -11.68 -10.87
N ARG A 132 0.96 -12.98 -11.13
CA ARG A 132 -0.10 -13.99 -10.94
C ARG A 132 -0.40 -14.33 -9.48
N ARG A 133 0.50 -14.02 -8.56
CA ARG A 133 0.43 -14.39 -7.12
C ARG A 133 0.29 -13.19 -6.21
N SER A 134 0.35 -11.99 -6.76
CA SER A 134 0.28 -10.74 -5.99
C SER A 134 -1.04 -10.02 -6.21
N VAL A 135 -1.52 -9.40 -5.14
CA VAL A 135 -2.61 -8.42 -5.19
C VAL A 135 -1.97 -7.05 -4.99
N GLY A 136 -2.02 -6.21 -6.02
CA GLY A 136 -1.51 -4.84 -5.94
C GLY A 136 -2.53 -3.90 -5.31
N LEU A 137 -2.08 -3.08 -4.37
CA LEU A 137 -2.83 -1.95 -3.83
C LEU A 137 -2.06 -0.68 -4.14
N SER A 138 -2.69 0.26 -4.83
CA SER A 138 -2.08 1.55 -5.15
C SER A 138 -2.79 2.67 -4.38
N TYR A 139 -2.05 3.33 -3.50
CA TYR A 139 -2.53 4.49 -2.75
C TYR A 139 -2.08 5.76 -3.45
N GLN A 140 -3.04 6.45 -4.04
CA GLN A 140 -2.81 7.76 -4.67
C GLN A 140 -3.28 8.87 -3.75
N ALA A 141 -2.93 10.13 -4.11
CA ALA A 141 -3.50 11.29 -3.44
C ALA A 141 -5.03 11.19 -3.45
N LEU A 142 -5.69 11.46 -2.32
CA LEU A 142 -7.15 11.40 -2.21
C LEU A 142 -7.81 12.45 -3.13
N PRO A 143 -8.93 12.12 -3.75
CA PRO A 143 -9.77 13.15 -4.39
C PRO A 143 -10.42 14.04 -3.33
N CYS A 144 -10.82 15.26 -3.71
CA CYS A 144 -11.60 16.14 -2.83
C CYS A 144 -13.03 15.60 -2.71
N ASN A 145 -13.23 14.69 -1.77
CA ASN A 145 -14.49 14.02 -1.49
C ASN A 145 -14.71 13.88 0.02
N GLU A 146 -15.74 13.17 0.40
CA GLU A 146 -16.15 12.93 1.79
C GLU A 146 -15.00 12.33 2.63
N TYR A 147 -14.24 11.37 2.09
CA TYR A 147 -13.10 10.77 2.80
C TYR A 147 -11.99 11.76 3.09
N PHE A 148 -11.71 12.69 2.16
CA PHE A 148 -10.72 13.74 2.42
C PHE A 148 -11.20 14.71 3.49
N MET A 149 -12.49 15.05 3.48
CA MET A 149 -13.09 15.89 4.51
C MET A 149 -13.04 15.22 5.88
N GLU A 150 -13.45 13.95 6.00
CA GLU A 150 -13.39 13.17 7.24
C GLU A 150 -11.94 13.06 7.78
N PHE A 151 -10.97 12.86 6.90
CA PHE A 151 -9.55 12.88 7.27
C PHE A 151 -9.14 14.25 7.86
N CYS A 152 -9.52 15.34 7.20
CA CYS A 152 -9.24 16.70 7.68
C CYS A 152 -9.94 16.99 9.02
N GLU A 153 -11.19 16.57 9.20
CA GLU A 153 -11.93 16.71 10.45
C GLU A 153 -11.24 15.96 11.59
N THR A 154 -10.86 14.72 11.34
CA THR A 154 -10.13 13.90 12.31
C THR A 154 -8.82 14.56 12.70
N LEU A 155 -8.03 15.01 11.72
CA LEU A 155 -6.76 15.67 11.98
C LEU A 155 -6.93 17.00 12.74
N PHE A 156 -7.98 17.75 12.44
CA PHE A 156 -8.33 19.00 13.14
C PHE A 156 -8.80 18.76 14.57
N SER A 157 -9.21 17.56 14.94
CA SER A 157 -9.53 17.22 16.33
C SER A 157 -8.30 17.20 17.25
N TYR A 158 -7.09 17.02 16.66
CA TYR A 158 -5.81 17.02 17.36
C TYR A 158 -5.15 18.40 17.34
N GLN A 159 -5.79 19.40 17.94
CA GLN A 159 -5.26 20.76 18.08
C GLN A 159 -4.63 20.98 19.45
N TYR A 160 -3.45 21.59 19.46
CA TYR A 160 -2.70 21.94 20.65
C TYR A 160 -2.70 23.46 20.92
N VAL A 161 -3.50 24.22 20.16
CA VAL A 161 -3.70 25.67 20.36
C VAL A 161 -4.66 25.94 21.51
N SER A 162 -4.53 27.07 22.20
CA SER A 162 -5.40 27.42 23.33
C SER A 162 -6.87 27.63 22.94
N ASN A 163 -7.13 28.01 21.68
CA ASN A 163 -8.46 28.28 21.17
C ASN A 163 -8.79 27.32 19.99
N PRO A 164 -9.11 26.04 20.25
CA PRO A 164 -9.41 25.09 19.20
C PRO A 164 -10.59 25.55 18.34
N SER A 165 -10.46 25.43 17.04
CA SER A 165 -11.50 25.78 16.07
C SER A 165 -12.00 24.55 15.34
N LYS A 166 -13.30 24.58 14.96
CA LYS A 166 -13.83 23.56 14.05
C LYS A 166 -13.36 23.85 12.63
N ILE A 167 -13.11 22.79 11.87
CA ILE A 167 -12.77 22.92 10.46
C ILE A 167 -14.01 23.41 9.69
N THR A 168 -13.79 24.26 8.71
CA THR A 168 -14.84 24.76 7.81
C THR A 168 -14.64 24.19 6.40
N PRO A 169 -15.71 24.04 5.58
CA PRO A 169 -15.60 23.56 4.21
C PRO A 169 -14.55 24.34 3.38
N ASP A 170 -14.54 25.65 3.53
CA ASP A 170 -13.55 26.53 2.88
C ASP A 170 -12.10 26.22 3.28
N LEU A 171 -11.88 25.77 4.52
CA LEU A 171 -10.55 25.41 5.00
C LEU A 171 -10.12 24.04 4.47
N VAL A 172 -11.08 23.11 4.31
CA VAL A 172 -10.87 21.80 3.67
C VAL A 172 -10.47 22.00 2.20
N GLU A 173 -11.18 22.89 1.47
CA GLU A 173 -10.86 23.22 0.08
C GLU A 173 -9.46 23.83 -0.04
N LEU A 174 -9.11 24.78 0.82
CA LEU A 174 -7.76 25.36 0.88
C LEU A 174 -6.69 24.29 1.16
N LEU A 175 -6.91 23.40 2.13
CA LEU A 175 -5.97 22.31 2.42
C LEU A 175 -5.81 21.38 1.22
N TYR A 176 -6.90 21.13 0.47
CA TYR A 176 -6.84 20.34 -0.74
C TYR A 176 -6.03 21.03 -1.83
N GLU A 177 -6.26 22.32 -2.06
CA GLU A 177 -5.49 23.13 -3.03
C GLU A 177 -3.99 23.13 -2.70
N CYS A 178 -3.66 23.30 -1.42
CA CYS A 178 -2.26 23.34 -0.95
C CYS A 178 -1.57 21.96 -1.02
N SER A 179 -2.29 20.85 -0.81
CA SER A 179 -1.73 19.51 -0.71
C SER A 179 -1.88 18.65 -1.97
N GLY A 180 -2.82 19.03 -2.88
CA GLY A 180 -3.22 18.20 -4.01
C GLY A 180 -3.81 16.84 -3.58
N GLY A 181 -4.33 16.74 -2.35
CA GLY A 181 -4.87 15.51 -1.77
C GLY A 181 -3.82 14.53 -1.24
N ILE A 182 -2.55 14.95 -1.14
CA ILE A 182 -1.47 14.15 -0.54
C ILE A 182 -1.56 14.29 0.98
N LEU A 183 -1.96 13.21 1.67
CA LEU A 183 -2.22 13.23 3.12
C LEU A 183 -1.02 13.68 3.95
N ALA A 184 0.19 13.24 3.60
CA ALA A 184 1.41 13.64 4.30
C ALA A 184 1.64 15.16 4.24
N LEU A 185 1.28 15.82 3.12
CA LEU A 185 1.37 17.27 3.00
C LEU A 185 0.30 17.96 3.85
N VAL A 186 -0.92 17.42 3.91
CA VAL A 186 -1.98 17.95 4.80
C VAL A 186 -1.52 17.94 6.25
N VAL A 187 -0.98 16.79 6.71
CA VAL A 187 -0.44 16.68 8.08
C VAL A 187 0.65 17.71 8.33
N SER A 188 1.61 17.84 7.40
CA SER A 188 2.72 18.79 7.53
C SER A 188 2.25 20.24 7.58
N ILE A 189 1.26 20.61 6.75
CA ILE A 189 0.70 21.97 6.74
C ILE A 189 0.00 22.26 8.06
N ILE A 190 -0.82 21.34 8.56
CA ILE A 190 -1.58 21.55 9.82
C ILE A 190 -0.62 21.62 11.01
N MET A 191 0.41 20.78 11.06
CA MET A 191 1.44 20.84 12.12
C MET A 191 2.15 22.20 12.12
N GLU A 192 2.59 22.67 10.96
CA GLU A 192 3.27 23.96 10.83
C GLU A 192 2.33 25.12 11.17
N ALA A 193 1.07 25.06 10.70
CA ALA A 193 0.07 26.08 11.00
C ALA A 193 -0.21 26.20 12.51
N GLN A 194 -0.23 25.08 13.25
CA GLN A 194 -0.33 25.08 14.71
C GLN A 194 0.91 25.74 15.36
N GLN A 195 2.10 25.38 14.89
CA GLN A 195 3.34 25.95 15.38
C GLN A 195 3.37 27.47 15.19
N ILE A 196 3.01 27.95 13.99
CA ILE A 196 2.88 29.39 13.69
C ILE A 196 1.84 30.05 14.60
N ALA A 197 0.66 29.42 14.78
CA ALA A 197 -0.40 29.96 15.61
C ALA A 197 0.04 30.13 17.08
N ILE A 198 0.79 29.19 17.62
CA ILE A 198 1.32 29.22 18.98
C ILE A 198 2.43 30.29 19.08
N LEU A 199 3.43 30.26 18.19
CA LEU A 199 4.57 31.18 18.22
C LEU A 199 4.16 32.66 18.00
N THR A 200 3.13 32.90 17.20
CA THR A 200 2.60 34.26 16.99
C THR A 200 1.61 34.71 18.05
N GLY A 201 1.26 33.85 19.01
CA GLY A 201 0.28 34.14 20.05
C GLY A 201 -1.16 34.24 19.54
N LYS A 202 -1.43 33.92 18.27
CA LYS A 202 -2.80 33.93 17.71
C LYS A 202 -3.65 32.80 18.29
N GLU A 203 -3.02 31.70 18.68
CA GLU A 203 -3.62 30.55 19.37
C GLU A 203 -4.89 30.00 18.69
N LYS A 204 -4.97 30.11 17.37
CA LYS A 204 -6.12 29.67 16.58
C LYS A 204 -5.70 29.28 15.16
N LEU A 205 -6.18 28.13 14.69
CA LEU A 205 -6.05 27.72 13.29
C LEU A 205 -7.08 28.43 12.40
N ASN A 206 -6.61 29.07 11.36
CA ASN A 206 -7.42 29.76 10.36
C ASN A 206 -6.77 29.71 8.97
N LYS A 207 -7.43 30.27 7.96
CA LYS A 207 -6.91 30.34 6.59
C LYS A 207 -5.55 31.00 6.50
N GLU A 208 -5.33 32.04 7.27
CA GLU A 208 -4.07 32.80 7.26
C GLU A 208 -2.89 31.97 7.77
N THR A 209 -3.06 31.26 8.90
CA THR A 209 -2.03 30.38 9.46
C THR A 209 -1.72 29.19 8.53
N VAL A 210 -2.74 28.66 7.84
CA VAL A 210 -2.57 27.57 6.86
C VAL A 210 -1.81 28.05 5.62
N LEU A 211 -2.10 29.26 5.11
CA LEU A 211 -1.38 29.84 3.98
C LEU A 211 0.09 30.14 4.32
N LEU A 212 0.36 30.70 5.50
CA LEU A 212 1.72 30.93 5.97
C LEU A 212 2.51 29.61 6.09
N ALA A 213 1.89 28.60 6.68
CA ALA A 213 2.49 27.26 6.79
C ALA A 213 2.81 26.64 5.42
N TYR A 214 1.90 26.81 4.45
CA TYR A 214 2.12 26.36 3.09
C TYR A 214 3.30 27.08 2.43
N GLU A 215 3.39 28.41 2.57
CA GLU A 215 4.47 29.19 2.01
C GLU A 215 5.83 28.86 2.64
N GLU A 216 5.89 28.71 3.96
CA GLU A 216 7.14 28.41 4.67
C GLU A 216 7.60 26.97 4.47
N ARG A 217 6.70 26.00 4.61
CA ARG A 217 7.07 24.57 4.63
C ARG A 217 7.18 23.97 3.24
N LEU A 218 6.28 24.33 2.33
CA LEU A 218 6.16 23.65 1.04
C LEU A 218 6.73 24.47 -0.14
N LYS A 219 7.45 25.56 0.12
CA LYS A 219 8.03 26.41 -0.92
C LYS A 219 8.83 25.60 -1.97
N ASN A 220 9.59 24.59 -1.53
CA ASN A 220 10.40 23.74 -2.39
C ASN A 220 9.62 22.61 -3.07
N VAL A 221 8.37 22.35 -2.65
CA VAL A 221 7.53 21.24 -3.13
C VAL A 221 6.34 21.75 -3.95
N GLN A 222 6.10 23.07 -3.97
CA GLN A 222 4.97 23.70 -4.65
C GLN A 222 4.87 23.32 -6.13
N ASP A 223 6.00 23.28 -6.83
CA ASP A 223 6.02 22.95 -8.26
C ASP A 223 5.64 21.48 -8.50
N PHE A 224 6.01 20.58 -7.62
CA PHE A 224 5.61 19.17 -7.66
C PHE A 224 4.10 18.99 -7.46
N VAL A 225 3.51 19.68 -6.49
CA VAL A 225 2.06 19.65 -6.23
C VAL A 225 1.27 20.22 -7.42
N LYS A 226 1.71 21.34 -7.98
CA LYS A 226 1.10 21.98 -9.16
C LYS A 226 1.14 21.09 -10.40
N VAL A 227 2.24 20.39 -10.63
CA VAL A 227 2.39 19.45 -11.76
C VAL A 227 1.43 18.28 -11.63
N ASN A 228 1.28 17.73 -10.44
CA ASN A 228 0.36 16.60 -10.18
C ASN A 228 -1.11 17.01 -10.35
N THR A 229 -1.50 18.20 -9.91
CA THR A 229 -2.86 18.72 -10.11
C THR A 229 -3.17 19.00 -11.60
N LYS A 230 -2.22 19.48 -12.38
CA LYS A 230 -2.38 19.68 -13.84
C LYS A 230 -2.52 18.34 -14.58
N LYS A 231 -1.71 17.33 -14.27
CA LYS A 231 -1.83 15.99 -14.86
C LYS A 231 -3.19 15.35 -14.55
N ARG A 232 -3.72 15.54 -13.34
CA ARG A 232 -5.05 15.04 -12.95
C ARG A 232 -6.20 15.70 -13.70
N LYS A 233 -6.15 17.03 -13.90
CA LYS A 233 -7.17 17.71 -14.71
C LYS A 233 -7.20 17.20 -16.16
N GLN A 234 -6.04 16.85 -16.74
CA GLN A 234 -5.98 16.27 -18.08
C GLN A 234 -6.50 14.83 -18.13
N THR A 235 -6.19 14.00 -17.14
CA THR A 235 -6.71 12.61 -17.07
C THR A 235 -8.21 12.56 -16.78
N SER A 236 -8.75 13.44 -15.96
CA SER A 236 -10.19 13.54 -15.71
C SER A 236 -10.96 14.02 -16.96
N HIS A 237 -10.41 14.95 -17.74
CA HIS A 237 -11.01 15.38 -19.01
C HIS A 237 -10.95 14.31 -20.10
N VAL A 238 -9.90 13.48 -20.13
CA VAL A 238 -9.81 12.33 -21.05
C VAL A 238 -10.82 11.25 -20.67
N ALA A 239 -10.95 10.95 -19.36
CA ALA A 239 -11.94 9.98 -18.88
C ALA A 239 -13.39 10.45 -19.12
N GLN A 240 -13.69 11.75 -18.98
CA GLN A 240 -15.01 12.29 -19.33
C GLN A 240 -15.28 12.31 -20.84
N LYS A 241 -14.29 12.63 -21.67
CA LYS A 241 -14.44 12.58 -23.14
C LYS A 241 -14.65 11.15 -23.66
N THR A 242 -14.05 10.15 -23.01
CA THR A 242 -14.25 8.74 -23.38
C THR A 242 -15.63 8.23 -22.95
N ARG A 243 -16.19 8.74 -21.84
CA ARG A 243 -17.57 8.40 -21.41
C ARG A 243 -18.65 9.00 -22.32
N ILE A 244 -18.45 10.20 -22.88
CA ILE A 244 -19.43 10.85 -23.76
C ILE A 244 -19.46 10.23 -25.17
N LYS A 245 -18.39 9.54 -25.61
CA LYS A 245 -18.35 8.86 -26.90
C LYS A 245 -18.92 7.43 -26.90
N LYS A 246 -19.28 6.85 -25.73
CA LYS A 246 -19.85 5.49 -25.63
C LYS A 246 -21.38 5.43 -25.60
N SER A 247 -22.07 6.55 -25.79
CA SER A 247 -23.53 6.57 -25.92
C SER A 247 -23.97 6.72 -27.42
N LYS A 248 -23.64 5.75 -28.25
CA LYS A 248 -24.33 5.50 -29.54
C LYS A 248 -24.48 4.00 -29.67
N GLU A 249 -25.75 3.63 -29.66
CA GLU A 249 -26.40 2.39 -30.09
C GLU A 249 -25.47 1.21 -30.44
N ILE A 250 -25.53 0.17 -29.60
CA ILE A 250 -25.07 -1.16 -29.94
C ILE A 250 -26.30 -2.07 -29.92
N THR A 251 -26.73 -2.48 -31.12
CA THR A 251 -27.62 -3.62 -31.34
C THR A 251 -27.05 -4.87 -30.69
N PRO A 252 -27.90 -5.76 -30.11
CA PRO A 252 -27.40 -6.96 -29.42
C PRO A 252 -26.77 -7.91 -30.45
N LYS A 253 -25.46 -8.12 -30.33
CA LYS A 253 -24.77 -9.26 -30.93
C LYS A 253 -24.76 -10.40 -29.93
N GLU A 254 -24.98 -11.62 -30.41
CA GLU A 254 -24.85 -12.86 -29.66
C GLU A 254 -23.56 -12.91 -28.84
N PRO A 255 -23.59 -13.50 -27.63
CA PRO A 255 -22.42 -13.50 -26.71
C PRO A 255 -21.32 -14.32 -27.35
N ASP A 256 -20.17 -13.65 -27.53
CA ASP A 256 -18.93 -14.26 -27.95
C ASP A 256 -18.41 -15.16 -26.82
N ALA A 257 -17.94 -16.36 -27.13
CA ALA A 257 -17.49 -17.40 -26.16
C ALA A 257 -16.33 -17.00 -25.26
N GLY A 258 -15.96 -15.70 -25.23
CA GLY A 258 -14.89 -15.11 -24.44
C GLY A 258 -15.31 -14.07 -23.41
N ALA A 259 -16.62 -13.89 -23.14
CA ALA A 259 -17.03 -12.95 -22.10
C ALA A 259 -16.46 -13.35 -20.74
N MET A 260 -15.78 -12.42 -20.06
CA MET A 260 -15.26 -12.69 -18.72
C MET A 260 -16.43 -12.90 -17.74
N ILE A 261 -16.26 -13.82 -16.79
CA ILE A 261 -17.23 -14.11 -15.72
C ILE A 261 -17.67 -12.81 -15.00
N SER A 262 -16.74 -11.87 -14.82
CA SER A 262 -17.01 -10.54 -14.26
C SER A 262 -18.06 -9.73 -15.06
N ASP A 263 -18.11 -9.89 -16.39
CA ASP A 263 -19.03 -9.14 -17.23
C ASP A 263 -20.46 -9.71 -17.13
N ILE A 264 -20.57 -11.02 -16.90
CA ILE A 264 -21.84 -11.72 -16.68
C ILE A 264 -22.42 -11.35 -15.30
N LEU A 265 -21.60 -11.34 -14.27
CA LEU A 265 -22.03 -11.02 -12.90
C LEU A 265 -22.38 -9.53 -12.70
N ASN A 266 -21.82 -8.63 -13.51
CA ASN A 266 -22.10 -7.19 -13.47
C ASN A 266 -23.19 -6.74 -14.46
N ALA A 267 -23.82 -7.65 -15.18
CA ALA A 267 -24.90 -7.33 -16.09
C ALA A 267 -26.13 -6.77 -15.32
N PRO A 268 -26.88 -5.81 -15.91
CA PRO A 268 -28.03 -5.20 -15.22
C PRO A 268 -29.13 -6.18 -14.81
N ASP A 269 -29.27 -7.26 -15.54
CA ASP A 269 -30.19 -8.38 -15.31
C ASP A 269 -29.76 -9.36 -14.22
N ALA A 270 -28.50 -9.28 -13.77
CA ALA A 270 -27.95 -10.10 -12.68
C ALA A 270 -28.37 -9.63 -11.27
N ARG A 271 -29.01 -8.48 -11.15
CA ARG A 271 -29.37 -7.90 -9.84
C ARG A 271 -30.45 -8.73 -9.14
N GLY A 272 -30.05 -9.45 -8.09
CA GLY A 272 -30.96 -10.24 -7.25
C GLY A 272 -30.97 -11.74 -7.51
N MET A 273 -30.18 -12.24 -8.45
CA MET A 273 -29.97 -13.66 -8.68
C MET A 273 -28.74 -14.20 -7.93
N ASP A 274 -28.76 -15.48 -7.56
CA ASP A 274 -27.59 -16.16 -7.04
C ASP A 274 -26.54 -16.28 -8.17
N ALA A 275 -25.30 -15.92 -7.86
CA ALA A 275 -24.19 -15.93 -8.83
C ALA A 275 -23.97 -17.32 -9.45
N VAL A 276 -24.22 -18.41 -8.71
CA VAL A 276 -24.08 -19.78 -9.18
C VAL A 276 -25.20 -20.14 -10.18
N GLU A 277 -26.44 -19.74 -9.90
CA GLU A 277 -27.59 -19.95 -10.79
C GLU A 277 -27.42 -19.15 -12.08
N LEU A 278 -26.98 -17.90 -12.01
CA LEU A 278 -26.75 -17.04 -13.16
C LEU A 278 -25.68 -17.61 -14.11
N LEU A 279 -24.58 -18.12 -13.56
CA LEU A 279 -23.50 -18.72 -14.35
C LEU A 279 -23.93 -20.04 -15.00
N ALA A 280 -24.74 -20.84 -14.29
CA ALA A 280 -25.30 -22.08 -14.84
C ALA A 280 -26.29 -21.82 -15.98
N GLU A 281 -27.15 -20.80 -15.88
CA GLU A 281 -28.10 -20.37 -16.92
C GLU A 281 -27.39 -19.88 -18.18
N LYS A 282 -26.21 -19.25 -18.03
CA LYS A 282 -25.37 -18.81 -19.16
C LYS A 282 -24.46 -19.92 -19.71
N GLY A 283 -24.64 -21.18 -19.27
CA GLY A 283 -23.96 -22.35 -19.82
C GLY A 283 -22.53 -22.55 -19.31
N ILE A 284 -22.14 -21.87 -18.23
CA ILE A 284 -20.84 -22.06 -17.58
C ILE A 284 -20.98 -23.24 -16.58
N LEU A 285 -20.25 -24.32 -16.83
CA LEU A 285 -20.22 -25.50 -15.97
C LEU A 285 -19.48 -25.15 -14.67
N ILE A 286 -20.19 -25.27 -13.54
CA ILE A 286 -19.61 -25.14 -12.20
C ILE A 286 -19.54 -26.55 -11.60
N GLU A 287 -18.33 -27.12 -11.52
CA GLU A 287 -18.10 -28.34 -10.76
C GLU A 287 -18.14 -28.01 -9.25
N LYS A 288 -19.08 -28.61 -8.51
CA LYS A 288 -19.06 -28.62 -7.06
C LYS A 288 -17.91 -29.50 -6.60
N VAL A 289 -16.79 -28.91 -6.20
CA VAL A 289 -15.76 -29.61 -5.44
C VAL A 289 -16.34 -29.86 -4.04
N ALA A 290 -16.59 -31.11 -3.73
CA ALA A 290 -16.93 -31.51 -2.35
C ALA A 290 -15.69 -31.28 -1.47
N VAL A 291 -15.83 -30.41 -0.45
CA VAL A 291 -14.84 -30.19 0.61
C VAL A 291 -14.99 -31.28 1.65
#